data_7ab951352a2a6a22614111e151a531ac
#
_entry.id   7ab951352a2a6a22614111e151a531ac
#
_cell.length_a   1.000
_cell.length_b   1.000
_cell.length_c   1.000
_cell.angle_alpha   90.00
_cell.angle_beta   90.00
_cell.angle_gamma   90.00
#
_symmetry.space_group_name_H-M   'P 1'
#
loop_
_entity.id
_entity.type
_entity.pdbx_description
1 polymer ?
#
loop_
_entity_poly.entity_id
_entity_poly.type
_entity_poly.pdbx_seq_one_letter_code
_entity_poly.pdbx_strand_id
1 'polypeptide(L)'
;TLFRSTDIENKTAYEYWNAFTNQWIKGNENEATVLIEDKVGELSFIYNETHKKWIIAYFNADRYNITMRTAEDITGPWSEPYELANGREYAQLYGSYIHPLSVTGDNLYFTMSMWMPYNVFLMKAELADMGEF
;
A
#
# COMPACT_ATOMS: atom_id res chain seq x y z
N THR A 1 -1.30 -11.86 0.09
CA THR A 1 -2.43 -12.82 0.18
C THR A 1 -3.57 -12.37 -0.72
N LEU A 2 -4.11 -13.30 -1.51
CA LEU A 2 -5.30 -13.08 -2.34
C LEU A 2 -6.44 -14.00 -1.89
N PHE A 3 -7.67 -13.50 -1.95
CA PHE A 3 -8.90 -14.28 -1.75
C PHE A 3 -10.08 -13.57 -2.42
N ARG A 4 -11.14 -14.31 -2.71
CA ARG A 4 -12.41 -13.73 -3.17
C ARG A 4 -13.21 -13.24 -1.96
N SER A 5 -13.93 -12.13 -2.10
CA SER A 5 -14.78 -11.60 -1.01
C SER A 5 -15.80 -12.60 -0.47
N THR A 6 -16.26 -13.53 -1.30
CA THR A 6 -17.15 -14.63 -0.91
C THR A 6 -16.49 -15.68 -0.04
N ASP A 7 -15.16 -15.73 -0.01
CA ASP A 7 -14.35 -16.73 0.69
C ASP A 7 -13.63 -16.14 1.93
N ILE A 8 -14.03 -14.95 2.37
CA ILE A 8 -13.34 -14.23 3.47
C ILE A 8 -13.25 -15.05 4.77
N GLU A 9 -14.21 -15.93 5.04
CA GLU A 9 -14.21 -16.80 6.21
C GLU A 9 -13.51 -18.15 5.95
N ASN A 10 -13.15 -18.44 4.69
CA ASN A 10 -12.56 -19.70 4.30
C ASN A 10 -11.07 -19.57 4.00
N LYS A 11 -10.22 -19.66 5.03
CA LYS A 11 -8.76 -19.57 4.89
C LYS A 11 -8.14 -20.59 3.94
N THR A 12 -8.79 -21.74 3.69
CA THR A 12 -8.27 -22.73 2.76
C THR A 12 -8.40 -22.31 1.29
N ALA A 13 -9.22 -21.29 1.03
CA ALA A 13 -9.35 -20.69 -0.30
C ALA A 13 -8.32 -19.56 -0.56
N TYR A 14 -7.60 -19.11 0.48
CA TYR A 14 -6.61 -18.07 0.36
C TYR A 14 -5.38 -18.54 -0.40
N GLU A 15 -4.83 -17.66 -1.20
CA GLU A 15 -3.58 -17.89 -1.94
C GLU A 15 -2.49 -16.95 -1.40
N TYR A 16 -1.33 -17.50 -1.13
CA TYR A 16 -0.17 -16.85 -0.54
C TYR A 16 0.98 -16.83 -1.53
N TRP A 17 1.56 -15.66 -1.77
CA TRP A 17 2.69 -15.54 -2.67
C TRP A 17 3.96 -16.11 -2.04
N ASN A 18 4.64 -16.98 -2.79
CA ASN A 18 5.95 -17.50 -2.44
C ASN A 18 6.97 -17.05 -3.49
N ALA A 19 7.82 -16.08 -3.12
CA ALA A 19 8.82 -15.53 -4.02
C ALA A 19 9.96 -16.50 -4.35
N PHE A 20 10.20 -17.52 -3.51
CA PHE A 20 11.24 -18.52 -3.78
C PHE A 20 10.84 -19.47 -4.90
N THR A 21 9.57 -19.83 -4.96
CA THR A 21 9.03 -20.71 -6.00
C THR A 21 8.40 -19.95 -7.16
N ASN A 22 8.21 -18.63 -7.00
CA ASN A 22 7.51 -17.76 -7.94
C ASN A 22 6.07 -18.26 -8.21
N GLN A 23 5.36 -18.67 -7.15
CA GLN A 23 4.03 -19.24 -7.26
C GLN A 23 3.09 -18.75 -6.15
N TRP A 24 1.79 -18.72 -6.47
CA TRP A 24 0.72 -18.57 -5.50
C TRP A 24 0.39 -19.94 -4.90
N ILE A 25 0.52 -20.08 -3.58
CA ILE A 25 0.29 -21.33 -2.83
C ILE A 25 -1.05 -21.21 -2.11
N LYS A 26 -1.96 -22.13 -2.41
CA LYS A 26 -3.30 -22.13 -1.84
C LYS A 26 -3.34 -22.77 -0.46
N GLY A 27 -4.00 -22.11 0.49
CA GLY A 27 -4.39 -22.66 1.80
C GLY A 27 -3.26 -22.83 2.80
N ASN A 28 -2.03 -22.44 2.48
CA ASN A 28 -0.89 -22.57 3.39
C ASN A 28 -0.18 -21.23 3.61
N GLU A 29 -0.53 -20.56 4.70
CA GLU A 29 0.03 -19.26 5.10
C GLU A 29 1.54 -19.32 5.38
N ASN A 30 2.07 -20.47 5.81
CA ASN A 30 3.49 -20.63 6.12
C ASN A 30 4.39 -20.55 4.87
N GLU A 31 3.81 -20.69 3.69
CA GLU A 31 4.51 -20.52 2.41
C GLU A 31 4.59 -19.07 1.94
N ALA A 32 3.94 -18.14 2.65
CA ALA A 32 3.99 -16.73 2.32
C ALA A 32 5.40 -16.16 2.49
N THR A 33 5.84 -15.38 1.51
CA THR A 33 7.08 -14.59 1.63
C THR A 33 6.76 -13.13 1.87
N VAL A 34 7.64 -12.44 2.58
CA VAL A 34 7.55 -10.99 2.81
C VAL A 34 7.86 -10.28 1.50
N LEU A 35 7.00 -9.35 1.09
CA LEU A 35 7.18 -8.52 -0.10
C LEU A 35 7.76 -7.14 0.23
N ILE A 36 7.49 -6.61 1.42
CA ILE A 36 7.95 -5.31 1.90
C ILE A 36 8.43 -5.49 3.34
N GLU A 37 9.72 -5.26 3.58
CA GLU A 37 10.37 -5.41 4.89
C GLU A 37 10.32 -4.11 5.71
N ASP A 38 9.14 -3.52 5.85
CA ASP A 38 8.89 -2.35 6.68
C ASP A 38 7.93 -2.71 7.83
N LYS A 39 7.89 -1.90 8.88
CA LYS A 39 6.80 -1.99 9.86
C LYS A 39 5.54 -1.36 9.29
N VAL A 40 4.86 -2.15 8.47
CA VAL A 40 3.63 -1.77 7.78
C VAL A 40 2.46 -1.77 8.77
N GLY A 41 1.87 -0.60 8.98
CA GLY A 41 0.59 -0.43 9.66
C GLY A 41 -0.58 -0.58 8.69
N GLU A 42 -1.60 0.27 8.84
CA GLU A 42 -2.75 0.29 7.94
C GLU A 42 -2.28 0.57 6.52
N LEU A 43 -2.68 -0.29 5.59
CA LEU A 43 -2.28 -0.21 4.20
C LEU A 43 -3.48 -0.21 3.26
N SER A 44 -3.27 0.39 2.09
CA SER A 44 -4.15 0.24 0.94
C SER A 44 -3.32 0.18 -0.34
N PHE A 45 -3.89 -0.41 -1.38
CA PHE A 45 -3.25 -0.46 -2.68
C PHE A 45 -4.28 -0.26 -3.80
N ILE A 46 -3.79 0.19 -4.95
CA ILE A 46 -4.60 0.43 -6.14
C ILE A 46 -3.74 0.17 -7.38
N TYR A 47 -4.37 -0.21 -8.49
CA TYR A 47 -3.74 -0.20 -9.80
C TYR A 47 -4.05 1.12 -10.50
N ASN A 48 -3.01 1.88 -10.87
CA ASN A 48 -3.16 3.10 -11.67
C ASN A 48 -3.14 2.75 -13.15
N GLU A 49 -4.25 2.94 -13.84
CA GLU A 49 -4.43 2.56 -15.24
C GLU A 49 -3.64 3.45 -16.21
N THR A 50 -3.35 4.69 -15.83
CA THR A 50 -2.58 5.62 -16.65
C THR A 50 -1.10 5.22 -16.70
N HIS A 51 -0.52 4.96 -15.54
CA HIS A 51 0.90 4.61 -15.41
C HIS A 51 1.16 3.10 -15.49
N LYS A 52 0.12 2.28 -15.53
CA LYS A 52 0.22 0.80 -15.56
C LYS A 52 1.01 0.23 -14.40
N LYS A 53 0.83 0.81 -13.21
CA LYS A 53 1.54 0.40 -11.98
C LYS A 53 0.59 0.16 -10.82
N TRP A 54 0.97 -0.77 -9.99
CA TRP A 54 0.45 -0.92 -8.65
C TRP A 54 1.05 0.14 -7.74
N ILE A 55 0.23 0.75 -6.93
CA ILE A 55 0.62 1.72 -5.90
C ILE A 55 0.14 1.17 -4.56
N ILE A 56 1.03 1.11 -3.58
CA ILE A 56 0.71 0.82 -2.19
C ILE A 56 1.04 2.03 -1.33
N ALA A 57 0.16 2.38 -0.41
CA ALA A 57 0.43 3.37 0.63
C ALA A 57 0.11 2.77 2.00
N TYR A 58 0.96 3.05 2.98
CA TYR A 58 0.83 2.53 4.33
C TYR A 58 1.46 3.46 5.36
N PHE A 59 0.99 3.36 6.60
CA PHE A 59 1.68 3.95 7.73
C PHE A 59 2.93 3.13 8.06
N ASN A 60 4.10 3.77 8.00
CA ASN A 60 5.37 3.17 8.38
C ASN A 60 5.69 3.55 9.83
N ALA A 61 5.59 2.58 10.74
CA ALA A 61 5.74 2.82 12.17
C ALA A 61 7.18 3.15 12.58
N ASP A 62 8.19 2.68 11.86
CA ASP A 62 9.59 2.98 12.17
C ASP A 62 9.99 4.38 11.71
N ARG A 63 9.49 4.81 10.55
CA ARG A 63 9.76 6.14 9.98
C ARG A 63 8.80 7.21 10.48
N TYR A 64 7.69 6.79 11.06
CA TYR A 64 6.60 7.65 11.51
C TYR A 64 6.08 8.53 10.37
N ASN A 65 5.75 7.92 9.25
CA ASN A 65 5.28 8.59 8.04
C ASN A 65 4.25 7.75 7.28
N ILE A 66 3.60 8.35 6.29
CA ILE A 66 2.89 7.63 5.24
C ILE A 66 3.89 7.39 4.11
N THR A 67 4.18 6.11 3.88
CA THR A 67 5.08 5.65 2.82
C THR A 67 4.26 5.16 1.63
N MET A 68 4.74 5.48 0.43
CA MET A 68 4.26 4.91 -0.83
C MET A 68 5.36 4.08 -1.49
N ARG A 69 4.97 3.03 -2.21
CA ARG A 69 5.82 2.28 -3.14
C ARG A 69 5.02 1.94 -4.39
N THR A 70 5.71 1.69 -5.49
CA THR A 70 5.11 1.26 -6.77
C THR A 70 5.71 -0.03 -7.26
N ALA A 71 4.95 -0.76 -8.10
CA ALA A 71 5.43 -1.95 -8.78
C ALA A 71 4.69 -2.16 -10.10
N GLU A 72 5.31 -2.83 -11.05
CA GLU A 72 4.64 -3.28 -12.28
C GLU A 72 3.72 -4.48 -12.01
N ASP A 73 4.16 -5.36 -11.13
CA ASP A 73 3.38 -6.50 -10.67
C ASP A 73 3.04 -6.39 -9.17
N ILE A 74 1.87 -6.85 -8.75
CA ILE A 74 1.44 -6.83 -7.35
C ILE A 74 2.37 -7.64 -6.44
N THR A 75 3.09 -8.58 -7.01
CA THR A 75 4.08 -9.40 -6.31
C THR A 75 5.47 -8.73 -6.23
N GLY A 76 5.62 -7.55 -6.83
CA GLY A 76 6.86 -6.80 -6.86
C GLY A 76 7.76 -7.14 -8.07
N PRO A 77 9.02 -6.68 -8.08
CA PRO A 77 9.65 -5.92 -6.99
C PRO A 77 9.00 -4.56 -6.77
N TRP A 78 8.86 -4.17 -5.50
CA TRP A 78 8.38 -2.85 -5.11
C TRP A 78 9.52 -1.84 -5.11
N SER A 79 9.23 -0.60 -5.52
CA SER A 79 10.19 0.50 -5.56
C SER A 79 10.77 0.83 -4.19
N GLU A 80 11.80 1.68 -4.17
CA GLU A 80 12.23 2.35 -2.94
C GLU A 80 11.07 3.13 -2.31
N PRO A 81 11.08 3.30 -0.96
CA PRO A 81 10.01 4.01 -0.27
C PRO A 81 10.02 5.50 -0.57
N TYR A 82 8.87 6.05 -0.93
CA TYR A 82 8.64 7.48 -1.05
C TYR A 82 7.79 7.98 0.12
N GLU A 83 8.19 9.08 0.75
CA GLU A 83 7.46 9.71 1.86
C GLU A 83 6.36 10.63 1.33
N LEU A 84 5.09 10.30 1.59
CA LEU A 84 3.94 11.11 1.22
C LEU A 84 3.60 12.19 2.25
N ALA A 85 3.73 11.84 3.53
CA ALA A 85 3.47 12.72 4.66
C ALA A 85 4.25 12.22 5.88
N ASN A 86 4.74 13.12 6.72
CA ASN A 86 5.55 12.73 7.87
C ASN A 86 5.00 13.29 9.20
N GLY A 87 5.34 12.62 10.30
CA GLY A 87 4.88 12.96 11.64
C GLY A 87 5.49 14.25 12.22
N ARG A 88 6.45 14.88 11.53
CA ARG A 88 7.00 16.20 11.96
C ARG A 88 6.08 17.32 11.52
N GLU A 89 5.50 17.20 10.30
CA GLU A 89 4.53 18.16 9.77
C GLU A 89 3.13 17.87 10.29
N TYR A 90 2.77 16.58 10.35
CA TYR A 90 1.46 16.11 10.75
C TYR A 90 1.58 15.33 12.05
N ALA A 91 1.65 16.05 13.17
CA ALA A 91 1.80 15.42 14.47
C ALA A 91 0.68 14.41 14.77
N GLN A 92 1.08 13.23 15.26
CA GLN A 92 0.17 12.12 15.58
C GLN A 92 -0.61 11.59 14.37
N LEU A 93 0.01 11.66 13.18
CA LEU A 93 -0.56 11.03 11.98
C LEU A 93 -0.59 9.51 12.13
N TYR A 94 -1.60 8.90 11.55
CA TYR A 94 -1.75 7.45 11.43
C TYR A 94 -2.71 7.13 10.29
N GLY A 95 -2.77 5.85 9.92
CA GLY A 95 -3.71 5.33 8.94
C GLY A 95 -3.59 6.01 7.58
N SER A 96 -3.49 5.24 6.52
CA SER A 96 -3.56 5.77 5.16
C SER A 96 -4.52 4.92 4.32
N TYR A 97 -5.22 5.58 3.42
CA TYR A 97 -6.08 4.90 2.47
C TYR A 97 -6.01 5.62 1.12
N ILE A 98 -5.65 4.90 0.05
CA ILE A 98 -5.64 5.45 -1.31
C ILE A 98 -7.07 5.58 -1.78
N HIS A 99 -7.45 6.80 -2.18
CA HIS A 99 -8.80 7.08 -2.66
C HIS A 99 -8.99 6.57 -4.10
N PRO A 100 -10.15 6.02 -4.46
CA PRO A 100 -10.43 5.50 -5.82
C PRO A 100 -10.22 6.50 -6.96
N LEU A 101 -10.22 7.80 -6.71
CA LEU A 101 -9.84 8.83 -7.68
C LEU A 101 -8.42 8.66 -8.24
N SER A 102 -7.59 7.84 -7.60
CA SER A 102 -6.21 7.53 -8.02
C SER A 102 -6.12 6.41 -9.06
N VAL A 103 -7.23 5.80 -9.50
CA VAL A 103 -7.25 4.73 -10.52
C VAL A 103 -6.71 5.23 -11.86
N THR A 104 -6.95 6.52 -12.18
CA THR A 104 -6.49 7.14 -13.42
C THR A 104 -5.84 8.50 -13.16
N GLY A 105 -4.99 8.93 -14.12
CA GLY A 105 -4.34 10.23 -14.09
C GLY A 105 -3.05 10.26 -13.26
N ASP A 106 -2.52 11.46 -13.13
CA ASP A 106 -1.18 11.72 -12.60
C ASP A 106 -1.18 12.16 -11.13
N ASN A 107 -2.34 12.02 -10.46
CA ASN A 107 -2.46 12.40 -9.06
C ASN A 107 -2.80 11.20 -8.19
N LEU A 108 -2.10 11.11 -7.08
CA LEU A 108 -2.46 10.23 -5.97
C LEU A 108 -3.31 11.00 -4.96
N TYR A 109 -4.54 10.56 -4.78
CA TYR A 109 -5.42 11.02 -3.71
C TYR A 109 -5.42 9.97 -2.60
N PHE A 110 -5.16 10.39 -1.37
CA PHE A 110 -5.16 9.50 -0.22
C PHE A 110 -5.71 10.20 1.01
N THR A 111 -6.23 9.44 1.93
CA THR A 111 -6.60 9.96 3.25
C THR A 111 -5.52 9.64 4.25
N MET A 112 -5.34 10.52 5.22
CA MET A 112 -4.59 10.28 6.45
C MET A 112 -5.38 10.79 7.65
N SER A 113 -5.13 10.22 8.80
CA SER A 113 -5.76 10.60 10.05
C SER A 113 -4.76 11.23 11.01
N MET A 114 -5.25 12.07 11.91
CA MET A 114 -4.47 12.62 13.03
C MET A 114 -5.24 12.42 14.33
N TRP A 115 -4.56 11.91 15.36
CA TRP A 115 -5.17 11.59 16.66
C TRP A 115 -5.74 12.80 17.39
N MET A 116 -4.93 13.88 17.50
CA MET A 116 -5.30 15.03 18.33
C MET A 116 -6.55 15.76 17.81
N PRO A 117 -6.63 16.17 16.51
CA PRO A 117 -7.83 16.81 16.00
C PRO A 117 -8.97 15.80 15.74
N TYR A 118 -8.69 14.50 15.81
CA TYR A 118 -9.62 13.41 15.52
C TYR A 118 -10.32 13.54 14.16
N ASN A 119 -9.51 13.91 13.16
CA ASN A 119 -9.98 14.19 11.79
C ASN A 119 -9.26 13.32 10.78
N VAL A 120 -9.95 13.12 9.64
CA VAL A 120 -9.43 12.51 8.42
C VAL A 120 -9.25 13.61 7.38
N PHE A 121 -8.08 13.66 6.76
CA PHE A 121 -7.73 14.64 5.74
C PHE A 121 -7.60 13.95 4.39
N LEU A 122 -8.21 14.53 3.35
CA LEU A 122 -7.96 14.14 1.98
C LEU A 122 -6.75 14.91 1.46
N MET A 123 -5.74 14.15 1.07
CA MET A 123 -4.46 14.63 0.58
C MET A 123 -4.35 14.38 -0.92
N LYS A 124 -3.54 15.21 -1.58
CA LYS A 124 -3.20 15.06 -2.99
C LYS A 124 -1.69 15.14 -3.15
N ALA A 125 -1.11 14.23 -3.92
CA ALA A 125 0.27 14.28 -4.36
C ALA A 125 0.35 14.07 -5.87
N GLU A 126 1.32 14.71 -6.54
CA GLU A 126 1.55 14.54 -7.97
C GLU A 126 2.54 13.41 -8.19
N LEU A 127 2.14 12.40 -8.98
CA LEU A 127 2.96 11.22 -9.21
C LEU A 127 4.27 11.56 -9.95
N ALA A 128 4.24 12.57 -10.83
CA ALA A 128 5.42 13.04 -11.56
C ALA A 128 6.54 13.58 -10.64
N ASP A 129 6.21 14.06 -9.44
CA ASP A 129 7.19 14.59 -8.49
C ASP A 129 7.94 13.50 -7.71
N MET A 130 7.56 12.24 -7.90
CA MET A 130 8.03 11.11 -7.10
C MET A 130 9.19 10.32 -7.72
N GLY A 131 9.89 10.90 -8.70
CA GLY A 131 11.02 10.25 -9.38
C GLY A 131 10.60 9.33 -10.52
N GLU A 132 11.37 8.27 -10.78
CA GLU A 132 11.03 7.28 -11.82
C GLU A 132 9.75 6.53 -11.45
N PHE A 133 8.66 7.08 -11.93
CA PHE A 133 7.32 6.54 -11.74
C PHE A 133 6.90 5.68 -12.92
#